data_d75e3fb942bf0b3a6b86cc5451ecd10d
#
_entry.id   d75e3fb942bf0b3a6b86cc5451ecd10d
#
_cell.length_a   1.000
_cell.length_b   1.000
_cell.length_c   1.000
_cell.angle_alpha   90.00
_cell.angle_beta   90.00
_cell.angle_gamma   90.00
#
_symmetry.space_group_name_H-M   'P 1'
#
loop_
_entity.id
_entity.type
_entity.pdbx_description
1 polymer ?
#
loop_
_entity_poly.entity_id
_entity_poly.type
_entity_poly.pdbx_seq_one_letter_code
_entity_poly.pdbx_strand_id
1 'polypeptide(L)'
;MSKQRSRIVPALAVILLLSISLAGCRQPSGGAEQEVGNGGGPVTRVKIEAMVSAQNTLPADASQDVIKQELDKAVGIDLKITSLVGGVDYRNHWNLRIAGNSPPDIFYVDRMDMIRLSRQGALLDLTPYLEQLESAIHFVGEDSLATGTVDGKVFGIPKTSPAPQYTLWLRQDWLERVGMNPPATLQELMLVMKAFTEKDPDGNGKNDTYGFTGNPVTNALDQIFGAFGTTFPGKLYIKDGLLTNSVYDPSMKQALAFLREMVVSGVVDPDFLANTKMQQVNKAYQGQVGVLNFNWPMVINKDTAKQIEELQPNARWIQIPPPEGPGGAYNEIDDFGARSILVMPVTLQNEPGKLEAIIRLLTYMSSPEGSRLVQYGLKNVHYTMDGSDVKPTDKINEVLYSHLYQLLGREEMTYLQTKFPAAEPYFRFAIAQPRIKVYDSFVQMPDDYPAADIKRYIMEQTYKFIYGNRPLEEYDEFVRTLEAKYGYDSYMKTAQRQLEEQGLLQ
;
A
#
# COMPACT_ATOMS: atom_id res chain seq x y z
N MET A 1 -0.26 -42.47 -44.01
CA MET A 1 -1.46 -42.39 -44.85
C MET A 1 -2.39 -41.45 -44.12
N SER A 2 -2.85 -40.32 -44.54
CA SER A 2 -3.05 -39.63 -45.79
C SER A 2 -2.84 -38.14 -45.63
N LYS A 3 -2.21 -37.56 -46.55
CA LYS A 3 -2.17 -36.25 -47.16
C LYS A 3 -3.54 -35.58 -47.37
N GLN A 4 -3.61 -34.23 -47.10
CA GLN A 4 -4.25 -33.26 -48.00
C GLN A 4 -3.95 -31.87 -47.45
N ARG A 5 -3.16 -31.06 -48.06
CA ARG A 5 -3.23 -30.16 -49.24
C ARG A 5 -3.78 -28.78 -48.90
N SER A 6 -2.84 -27.86 -49.04
CA SER A 6 -2.91 -26.40 -49.13
C SER A 6 -3.96 -25.91 -50.15
N ARG A 7 -4.59 -24.75 -49.86
CA ARG A 7 -5.08 -23.83 -50.91
C ARG A 7 -4.72 -22.39 -50.53
N ILE A 8 -3.86 -21.85 -51.36
CA ILE A 8 -3.54 -20.45 -51.55
C ILE A 8 -4.61 -19.85 -52.45
N VAL A 9 -5.13 -18.66 -52.15
CA VAL A 9 -5.86 -17.80 -53.10
C VAL A 9 -5.42 -16.36 -52.89
N PRO A 10 -5.17 -15.59 -53.97
CA PRO A 10 -4.37 -14.37 -53.92
C PRO A 10 -5.18 -13.06 -53.81
N ALA A 11 -4.42 -12.01 -53.59
CA ALA A 11 -4.77 -10.60 -53.49
C ALA A 11 -5.59 -10.05 -54.67
N LEU A 12 -6.45 -9.09 -54.38
CA LEU A 12 -6.92 -8.09 -55.34
C LEU A 12 -6.86 -6.70 -54.67
N ALA A 13 -5.94 -5.92 -55.21
CA ALA A 13 -5.86 -4.47 -54.97
C ALA A 13 -6.93 -3.76 -55.80
N VAL A 14 -7.65 -2.83 -55.18
CA VAL A 14 -8.45 -1.84 -55.92
C VAL A 14 -8.04 -0.45 -55.42
N ILE A 15 -7.34 0.20 -56.35
CA ILE A 15 -7.04 1.65 -56.34
C ILE A 15 -8.29 2.37 -56.83
N LEU A 16 -8.79 3.36 -56.12
CA LEU A 16 -9.75 4.34 -56.64
C LEU A 16 -9.27 5.75 -56.29
N LEU A 17 -8.74 6.40 -57.31
CA LEU A 17 -8.53 7.84 -57.47
C LEU A 17 -9.87 8.51 -57.87
N LEU A 18 -10.15 9.69 -57.33
CA LEU A 18 -10.85 10.82 -58.00
C LEU A 18 -11.28 11.80 -56.88
N SER A 19 -11.16 13.03 -56.96
CA SER A 19 -10.83 14.16 -57.84
C SER A 19 -11.34 15.41 -57.13
N ILE A 20 -10.55 16.41 -57.22
CA ILE A 20 -10.73 17.78 -56.73
C ILE A 20 -11.85 18.46 -57.50
N SER A 21 -12.73 19.22 -56.81
CA SER A 21 -13.53 20.27 -57.45
C SER A 21 -13.53 21.51 -56.55
N LEU A 22 -12.86 22.55 -57.04
CA LEU A 22 -12.96 23.96 -56.59
C LEU A 22 -14.18 24.61 -57.27
N ALA A 23 -14.96 25.30 -56.50
CA ALA A 23 -15.73 26.49 -56.90
C ALA A 23 -16.24 27.13 -55.62
N GLY A 24 -15.95 28.39 -55.21
CA GLY A 24 -16.06 29.61 -55.99
C GLY A 24 -17.07 30.52 -55.34
N CYS A 25 -16.61 31.65 -54.79
CA CYS A 25 -17.25 32.75 -54.05
C CYS A 25 -18.65 33.18 -54.48
N ARG A 26 -19.45 33.59 -53.46
CA ARG A 26 -20.15 34.90 -53.52
C ARG A 26 -20.77 35.29 -52.18
N GLN A 27 -20.36 36.45 -51.62
CA GLN A 27 -21.14 37.20 -50.63
C GLN A 27 -22.30 37.93 -51.28
N PRO A 28 -23.35 38.26 -50.52
CA PRO A 28 -23.66 39.66 -50.33
C PRO A 28 -23.94 40.10 -48.88
N SER A 29 -23.58 41.32 -48.65
CA SER A 29 -23.76 42.20 -47.51
C SER A 29 -25.20 42.45 -47.09
N GLY A 30 -25.43 42.62 -45.77
CA GLY A 30 -26.63 43.29 -45.23
C GLY A 30 -26.77 43.20 -43.71
N GLY A 31 -26.61 44.32 -43.02
CA GLY A 31 -27.37 44.64 -41.80
C GLY A 31 -26.68 44.33 -40.46
N ALA A 32 -26.19 45.39 -39.84
CA ALA A 32 -25.71 45.39 -38.46
C ALA A 32 -26.87 45.27 -37.45
N GLU A 33 -26.69 44.36 -36.49
CA GLU A 33 -27.18 44.54 -35.12
C GLU A 33 -26.10 43.99 -34.19
N GLN A 34 -25.53 44.88 -33.38
CA GLN A 34 -24.58 44.57 -32.32
C GLN A 34 -25.33 43.94 -31.14
N GLU A 35 -25.34 42.61 -31.04
CA GLU A 35 -25.49 41.96 -29.75
C GLU A 35 -24.11 41.75 -29.14
N VAL A 36 -23.92 42.37 -27.98
CA VAL A 36 -22.77 42.17 -27.10
C VAL A 36 -22.90 40.75 -26.55
N GLY A 37 -22.39 39.76 -27.26
CA GLY A 37 -22.29 38.37 -26.84
C GLY A 37 -21.01 38.17 -26.02
N ASN A 38 -21.21 37.77 -24.77
CA ASN A 38 -20.21 37.28 -23.85
C ASN A 38 -19.29 36.28 -24.58
N GLY A 39 -18.04 36.64 -24.80
CA GLY A 39 -17.02 35.83 -25.47
C GLY A 39 -16.52 34.66 -24.58
N GLY A 40 -17.29 33.60 -24.54
CA GLY A 40 -16.87 32.30 -23.97
C GLY A 40 -16.57 31.31 -25.09
N GLY A 41 -15.43 31.45 -25.76
CA GLY A 41 -14.86 30.35 -26.53
C GLY A 41 -14.56 29.19 -25.61
N PRO A 42 -14.53 27.93 -26.09
CA PRO A 42 -14.19 26.78 -25.24
C PRO A 42 -12.84 27.02 -24.61
N VAL A 43 -12.81 27.21 -23.29
CA VAL A 43 -11.56 27.31 -22.52
C VAL A 43 -10.88 25.95 -22.66
N THR A 44 -9.81 25.90 -23.45
CA THR A 44 -9.01 24.68 -23.62
C THR A 44 -8.32 24.39 -22.28
N ARG A 45 -8.86 23.46 -21.50
CA ARG A 45 -8.28 23.05 -20.22
C ARG A 45 -7.01 22.25 -20.45
N VAL A 46 -6.02 22.47 -19.59
CA VAL A 46 -4.78 21.69 -19.59
C VAL A 46 -5.10 20.26 -19.14
N LYS A 47 -4.76 19.27 -19.97
CA LYS A 47 -4.96 17.86 -19.64
C LYS A 47 -3.82 17.38 -18.77
N ILE A 48 -4.15 16.75 -17.64
CA ILE A 48 -3.21 16.14 -16.71
C ILE A 48 -3.61 14.70 -16.48
N GLU A 49 -2.68 13.77 -16.59
CA GLU A 49 -2.88 12.37 -16.24
C GLU A 49 -2.14 12.02 -14.96
N ALA A 50 -2.88 11.60 -13.91
CA ALA A 50 -2.31 11.02 -12.71
C ALA A 50 -2.57 9.51 -12.67
N MET A 51 -1.52 8.72 -12.47
CA MET A 51 -1.60 7.27 -12.39
C MET A 51 -1.46 6.82 -10.94
N VAL A 52 -2.45 6.03 -10.46
CA VAL A 52 -2.55 5.58 -9.07
C VAL A 52 -2.71 4.05 -8.99
N SER A 53 -2.19 3.45 -7.93
CA SER A 53 -2.46 2.04 -7.60
C SER A 53 -3.58 1.99 -6.57
N ALA A 54 -4.72 1.38 -6.93
CA ALA A 54 -5.84 1.24 -6.02
C ALA A 54 -6.73 0.05 -6.39
N GLN A 55 -7.44 -0.48 -5.41
CA GLN A 55 -8.39 -1.59 -5.63
C GLN A 55 -9.78 -1.10 -6.08
N ASN A 56 -10.11 0.14 -5.79
CA ASN A 56 -11.39 0.73 -6.19
C ASN A 56 -11.27 1.39 -7.56
N THR A 57 -12.40 1.48 -8.25
CA THR A 57 -12.51 2.12 -9.56
C THR A 57 -13.29 3.42 -9.45
N LEU A 58 -13.05 4.33 -10.39
CA LEU A 58 -13.88 5.51 -10.57
C LEU A 58 -15.32 5.10 -10.98
N PRO A 59 -16.31 5.99 -10.79
CA PRO A 59 -17.63 5.80 -11.36
C PRO A 59 -17.57 5.49 -12.85
N ALA A 60 -18.34 4.49 -13.29
CA ALA A 60 -18.39 4.10 -14.71
C ALA A 60 -18.94 5.22 -15.61
N ASP A 61 -19.87 6.01 -15.07
CA ASP A 61 -20.39 7.22 -15.70
C ASP A 61 -19.61 8.44 -15.21
N ALA A 62 -18.88 9.08 -16.13
CA ALA A 62 -18.08 10.28 -15.82
C ALA A 62 -18.91 11.44 -15.26
N SER A 63 -20.23 11.49 -15.54
CA SER A 63 -21.13 12.50 -14.97
C SER A 63 -21.36 12.32 -13.46
N GLN A 64 -21.06 11.14 -12.92
CA GLN A 64 -21.16 10.82 -11.49
C GLN A 64 -19.86 11.10 -10.75
N ASP A 65 -18.77 11.41 -11.46
CA ASP A 65 -17.51 11.77 -10.84
C ASP A 65 -17.49 13.24 -10.42
N VAL A 66 -18.22 13.53 -9.36
CA VAL A 66 -18.38 14.90 -8.84
C VAL A 66 -17.06 15.46 -8.28
N ILE A 67 -16.14 14.61 -7.85
CA ILE A 67 -14.83 15.04 -7.36
C ILE A 67 -13.99 15.60 -8.51
N LYS A 68 -13.91 14.86 -9.63
CA LYS A 68 -13.24 15.36 -10.84
C LYS A 68 -13.82 16.68 -11.32
N GLN A 69 -15.13 16.76 -11.41
CA GLN A 69 -15.82 17.96 -11.92
C GLN A 69 -15.46 19.20 -11.10
N GLU A 70 -15.48 19.10 -9.76
CA GLU A 70 -15.12 20.23 -8.90
C GLU A 70 -13.61 20.54 -8.92
N LEU A 71 -12.72 19.53 -8.97
CA LEU A 71 -11.29 19.75 -9.14
C LEU A 71 -10.98 20.45 -10.47
N ASP A 72 -11.55 19.96 -11.57
CA ASP A 72 -11.36 20.51 -12.91
C ASP A 72 -11.81 21.96 -12.99
N LYS A 73 -12.93 22.28 -12.32
CA LYS A 73 -13.47 23.63 -12.24
C LYS A 73 -12.61 24.55 -11.38
N ALA A 74 -12.19 24.08 -10.19
CA ALA A 74 -11.45 24.89 -9.24
C ALA A 74 -10.03 25.23 -9.75
N VAL A 75 -9.38 24.31 -10.46
CA VAL A 75 -7.99 24.44 -10.92
C VAL A 75 -7.89 24.87 -12.39
N GLY A 76 -8.97 24.74 -13.18
CA GLY A 76 -8.97 25.05 -14.62
C GLY A 76 -8.29 24.00 -15.49
N ILE A 77 -8.40 22.71 -15.12
CA ILE A 77 -7.75 21.57 -15.77
C ILE A 77 -8.76 20.55 -16.29
N ASP A 78 -8.26 19.51 -16.97
CA ASP A 78 -8.96 18.25 -17.26
C ASP A 78 -8.12 17.11 -16.68
N LEU A 79 -8.42 16.72 -15.42
CA LEU A 79 -7.68 15.69 -14.69
C LEU A 79 -8.20 14.29 -15.04
N LYS A 80 -7.32 13.44 -15.53
CA LYS A 80 -7.56 12.01 -15.74
C LYS A 80 -6.86 11.20 -14.68
N ILE A 81 -7.60 10.41 -13.91
CA ILE A 81 -7.02 9.38 -13.03
C ILE A 81 -7.00 8.05 -13.79
N THR A 82 -5.81 7.47 -13.93
CA THR A 82 -5.60 6.10 -14.41
C THR A 82 -5.33 5.21 -13.20
N SER A 83 -6.31 4.39 -12.81
CA SER A 83 -6.21 3.48 -11.66
C SER A 83 -5.91 2.06 -12.13
N LEU A 84 -4.91 1.43 -11.51
CA LEU A 84 -4.53 0.03 -11.77
C LEU A 84 -4.57 -0.76 -10.46
N VAL A 85 -5.07 -1.99 -10.55
CA VAL A 85 -5.15 -2.90 -9.41
C VAL A 85 -3.85 -3.70 -9.32
N GLY A 86 -3.25 -3.71 -8.12
CA GLY A 86 -2.04 -4.49 -7.83
C GLY A 86 -0.72 -3.74 -8.09
N GLY A 87 0.20 -3.84 -7.12
CA GLY A 87 1.47 -3.12 -7.15
C GLY A 87 2.40 -3.54 -8.29
N VAL A 88 2.41 -4.84 -8.68
CA VAL A 88 3.26 -5.36 -9.76
C VAL A 88 2.79 -4.85 -11.12
N ASP A 89 1.48 -4.93 -11.40
CA ASP A 89 0.92 -4.46 -12.67
C ASP A 89 1.05 -2.96 -12.81
N TYR A 90 0.83 -2.22 -11.73
CA TYR A 90 1.04 -0.78 -11.65
C TYR A 90 2.49 -0.40 -12.00
N ARG A 91 3.47 -1.08 -11.35
CA ARG A 91 4.90 -0.84 -11.59
C ARG A 91 5.31 -1.18 -13.02
N ASN A 92 4.87 -2.31 -13.56
CA ASN A 92 5.12 -2.70 -14.94
C ASN A 92 4.56 -1.67 -15.93
N HIS A 93 3.37 -1.15 -15.67
CA HIS A 93 2.69 -0.22 -16.56
C HIS A 93 3.44 1.12 -16.68
N TRP A 94 3.81 1.76 -15.58
CA TRP A 94 4.56 3.02 -15.68
C TRP A 94 6.00 2.80 -16.21
N ASN A 95 6.67 1.67 -15.92
CA ASN A 95 7.96 1.32 -16.51
C ASN A 95 7.88 1.23 -18.05
N LEU A 96 6.87 0.53 -18.57
CA LEU A 96 6.63 0.44 -20.01
C LEU A 96 6.37 1.80 -20.64
N ARG A 97 5.62 2.66 -19.97
CA ARG A 97 5.32 4.02 -20.47
C ARG A 97 6.54 4.92 -20.47
N ILE A 98 7.41 4.85 -19.44
CA ILE A 98 8.69 5.57 -19.42
C ILE A 98 9.58 5.08 -20.56
N ALA A 99 9.72 3.76 -20.75
CA ALA A 99 10.51 3.18 -21.85
C ALA A 99 9.95 3.55 -23.24
N GLY A 100 8.63 3.71 -23.36
CA GLY A 100 7.93 4.15 -24.57
C GLY A 100 7.88 5.68 -24.73
N ASN A 101 8.61 6.45 -23.91
CA ASN A 101 8.62 7.92 -23.94
C ASN A 101 7.23 8.59 -23.85
N SER A 102 6.30 7.96 -23.13
CA SER A 102 4.94 8.45 -22.87
C SER A 102 4.54 8.28 -21.40
N PRO A 103 5.37 8.77 -20.44
CA PRO A 103 5.07 8.63 -19.02
C PRO A 103 3.76 9.33 -18.64
N PRO A 104 3.08 8.91 -17.55
CA PRO A 104 2.03 9.73 -16.95
C PRO A 104 2.63 11.05 -16.42
N ASP A 105 1.81 12.10 -16.34
CA ASP A 105 2.26 13.40 -15.83
C ASP A 105 2.57 13.37 -14.33
N ILE A 106 1.80 12.55 -13.60
CA ILE A 106 1.97 12.30 -12.16
C ILE A 106 1.84 10.80 -11.91
N PHE A 107 2.75 10.21 -11.15
CA PHE A 107 2.64 8.81 -10.74
C PHE A 107 3.39 8.56 -9.43
N TYR A 108 3.17 7.39 -8.83
CA TYR A 108 3.80 7.03 -7.57
C TYR A 108 4.86 5.96 -7.77
N VAL A 109 5.92 6.10 -7.02
CA VAL A 109 7.00 5.11 -6.93
C VAL A 109 7.37 4.88 -5.47
N ASP A 110 8.03 3.77 -5.19
CA ASP A 110 8.77 3.63 -3.94
C ASP A 110 10.11 4.40 -4.00
N ARG A 111 10.76 4.52 -2.85
CA ARG A 111 12.03 5.27 -2.77
C ARG A 111 13.12 4.68 -3.67
N MET A 112 13.19 3.36 -3.80
CA MET A 112 14.20 2.70 -4.62
C MET A 112 14.00 3.00 -6.11
N ASP A 113 12.75 2.92 -6.59
CA ASP A 113 12.42 3.29 -7.95
C ASP A 113 12.67 4.80 -8.20
N MET A 114 12.35 5.66 -7.24
CA MET A 114 12.64 7.10 -7.37
C MET A 114 14.14 7.35 -7.53
N ILE A 115 14.97 6.75 -6.69
CA ILE A 115 16.43 6.89 -6.78
C ILE A 115 16.95 6.40 -8.14
N ARG A 116 16.49 5.21 -8.56
CA ARG A 116 16.86 4.65 -9.88
C ARG A 116 16.46 5.57 -11.02
N LEU A 117 15.23 6.03 -11.06
CA LEU A 117 14.69 6.89 -12.11
C LEU A 117 15.34 8.28 -12.11
N SER A 118 15.63 8.86 -10.93
CA SER A 118 16.32 10.15 -10.83
C SER A 118 17.74 10.08 -11.41
N ARG A 119 18.48 9.02 -11.11
CA ARG A 119 19.84 8.79 -11.65
C ARG A 119 19.84 8.50 -13.14
N GLN A 120 18.77 7.92 -13.67
CA GLN A 120 18.55 7.74 -15.12
C GLN A 120 18.13 9.05 -15.82
N GLY A 121 17.92 10.14 -15.08
CA GLY A 121 17.43 11.41 -15.63
C GLY A 121 15.99 11.35 -16.13
N ALA A 122 15.19 10.38 -15.65
CA ALA A 122 13.78 10.19 -16.05
C ALA A 122 12.80 11.05 -15.24
N LEU A 123 13.23 11.56 -14.08
CA LEU A 123 12.39 12.38 -13.20
C LEU A 123 12.76 13.86 -13.27
N LEU A 124 11.77 14.70 -13.08
CA LEU A 124 11.92 16.15 -12.95
C LEU A 124 12.56 16.48 -11.59
N ASP A 125 13.61 17.30 -11.57
CA ASP A 125 14.15 17.91 -10.36
C ASP A 125 13.17 18.98 -9.87
N LEU A 126 12.55 18.74 -8.71
CA LEU A 126 11.58 19.65 -8.11
C LEU A 126 12.22 20.76 -7.26
N THR A 127 13.53 20.71 -7.04
CA THR A 127 14.25 21.69 -6.20
C THR A 127 13.99 23.14 -6.60
N PRO A 128 13.94 23.52 -7.91
CA PRO A 128 13.63 24.89 -8.32
C PRO A 128 12.17 25.33 -8.04
N TYR A 129 11.29 24.39 -7.71
CA TYR A 129 9.84 24.62 -7.55
C TYR A 129 9.37 24.53 -6.09
N LEU A 130 10.30 24.36 -5.13
CA LEU A 130 9.95 24.13 -3.70
C LEU A 130 9.16 25.29 -3.11
N GLU A 131 9.46 26.53 -3.45
CA GLU A 131 8.70 27.70 -3.01
C GLU A 131 7.23 27.63 -3.49
N GLN A 132 7.01 27.21 -4.73
CA GLN A 132 5.65 27.05 -5.30
C GLN A 132 4.91 25.85 -4.73
N LEU A 133 5.63 24.86 -4.22
CA LEU A 133 5.12 23.63 -3.61
C LEU A 133 5.04 23.68 -2.07
N GLU A 134 5.37 24.83 -1.45
CA GLU A 134 5.45 24.98 0.01
C GLU A 134 4.21 24.44 0.73
N SER A 135 3.01 24.78 0.26
CA SER A 135 1.75 24.31 0.88
C SER A 135 1.57 22.78 0.80
N ALA A 136 1.99 22.18 -0.32
CA ALA A 136 1.94 20.73 -0.51
C ALA A 136 2.97 20.03 0.39
N ILE A 137 4.17 20.60 0.54
CA ILE A 137 5.24 20.11 1.41
C ILE A 137 4.81 20.21 2.88
N HIS A 138 4.26 21.33 3.28
CA HIS A 138 3.74 21.52 4.64
C HIS A 138 2.62 20.50 4.95
N PHE A 139 1.72 20.26 4.00
CA PHE A 139 0.62 19.29 4.14
C PHE A 139 1.12 17.86 4.38
N VAL A 140 2.16 17.42 3.69
CA VAL A 140 2.73 16.07 3.87
C VAL A 140 3.71 15.95 5.03
N GLY A 141 4.12 17.09 5.60
CA GLY A 141 5.11 17.23 6.66
C GLY A 141 6.53 17.41 6.10
N GLU A 142 7.17 18.50 6.50
CA GLU A 142 8.50 18.91 6.00
C GLU A 142 9.56 17.82 6.21
N ASP A 143 9.55 17.17 7.38
CA ASP A 143 10.47 16.05 7.71
C ASP A 143 10.34 14.88 6.72
N SER A 144 9.16 14.72 6.09
CA SER A 144 8.93 13.64 5.14
C SER A 144 9.68 13.86 3.83
N LEU A 145 10.02 15.10 3.49
CA LEU A 145 10.67 15.46 2.21
C LEU A 145 12.04 14.80 2.04
N ALA A 146 12.72 14.46 3.15
CA ALA A 146 13.97 13.70 3.12
C ALA A 146 13.83 12.39 2.35
N THR A 147 12.65 11.71 2.40
CA THR A 147 12.40 10.50 1.63
C THR A 147 12.24 10.75 0.13
N GLY A 148 11.88 11.99 -0.28
CA GLY A 148 11.78 12.45 -1.67
C GLY A 148 13.09 13.04 -2.23
N THR A 149 14.16 13.07 -1.42
CA THR A 149 15.43 13.72 -1.76
C THR A 149 16.49 12.68 -2.13
N VAL A 150 17.25 12.95 -3.19
CA VAL A 150 18.39 12.14 -3.68
C VAL A 150 19.53 13.08 -4.01
N ASP A 151 20.71 12.85 -3.46
CA ASP A 151 21.93 13.62 -3.72
C ASP A 151 21.72 15.16 -3.60
N GLY A 152 20.94 15.57 -2.57
CA GLY A 152 20.63 16.98 -2.28
C GLY A 152 19.55 17.61 -3.16
N LYS A 153 18.91 16.86 -4.07
CA LYS A 153 17.84 17.32 -4.96
C LYS A 153 16.53 16.61 -4.65
N VAL A 154 15.43 17.33 -4.75
CA VAL A 154 14.09 16.80 -4.53
C VAL A 154 13.52 16.27 -5.84
N PHE A 155 13.20 14.97 -5.90
CA PHE A 155 12.61 14.32 -7.07
C PHE A 155 11.17 13.86 -6.86
N GLY A 156 10.66 13.97 -5.64
CA GLY A 156 9.29 13.59 -5.38
C GLY A 156 8.74 14.11 -4.05
N ILE A 157 7.41 14.08 -3.93
CA ILE A 157 6.67 14.48 -2.73
C ILE A 157 6.08 13.22 -2.09
N PRO A 158 6.51 12.83 -0.89
CA PRO A 158 5.95 11.68 -0.19
C PRO A 158 4.49 11.92 0.19
N LYS A 159 3.64 10.90 0.08
CA LYS A 159 2.28 10.96 0.65
C LYS A 159 2.34 10.95 2.17
N THR A 160 1.30 11.48 2.81
CA THR A 160 1.07 11.26 4.25
C THR A 160 1.00 9.77 4.55
N SER A 161 1.50 9.36 5.73
CA SER A 161 1.46 7.95 6.13
C SER A 161 0.06 7.52 6.53
N PRO A 162 -0.42 6.35 6.07
CA PRO A 162 -1.64 5.77 6.61
C PRO A 162 -1.43 5.29 8.06
N ALA A 163 -2.53 5.22 8.82
CA ALA A 163 -2.49 4.60 10.13
C ALA A 163 -2.18 3.09 10.04
N PRO A 164 -1.51 2.51 11.05
CA PRO A 164 -1.37 1.08 11.19
C PRO A 164 -2.72 0.38 11.17
N GLN A 165 -2.79 -0.76 10.51
CA GLN A 165 -4.06 -1.46 10.31
C GLN A 165 -4.08 -2.86 10.91
N TYR A 166 -2.93 -3.51 11.01
CA TYR A 166 -2.82 -4.91 11.41
C TYR A 166 -2.59 -5.05 12.91
N THR A 167 -3.30 -5.98 13.52
CA THR A 167 -3.13 -6.41 14.90
C THR A 167 -3.48 -7.89 15.01
N LEU A 168 -3.15 -8.53 16.14
CA LEU A 168 -3.71 -9.84 16.44
C LEU A 168 -5.18 -9.73 16.81
N TRP A 169 -5.99 -10.57 16.18
CA TRP A 169 -7.40 -10.76 16.46
C TRP A 169 -7.62 -12.14 17.02
N LEU A 170 -8.53 -12.24 18.00
CA LEU A 170 -8.80 -13.46 18.73
C LEU A 170 -10.31 -13.62 18.97
N ARG A 171 -10.79 -14.87 18.92
CA ARG A 171 -12.17 -15.25 19.21
C ARG A 171 -12.46 -15.21 20.72
N GLN A 172 -13.12 -14.15 21.18
CA GLN A 172 -13.49 -13.98 22.59
C GLN A 172 -14.50 -15.02 23.04
N ASP A 173 -15.50 -15.34 22.21
CA ASP A 173 -16.49 -16.35 22.50
C ASP A 173 -15.89 -17.75 22.67
N TRP A 174 -14.80 -18.05 21.92
CA TRP A 174 -14.04 -19.29 22.12
C TRP A 174 -13.28 -19.30 23.43
N LEU A 175 -12.64 -18.16 23.81
CA LEU A 175 -11.98 -18.05 25.11
C LEU A 175 -12.94 -18.36 26.26
N GLU A 176 -14.11 -17.74 26.23
CA GLU A 176 -15.14 -17.94 27.25
C GLU A 176 -15.57 -19.42 27.34
N ARG A 177 -15.73 -20.07 26.19
CA ARG A 177 -16.11 -21.49 26.15
C ARG A 177 -15.03 -22.42 26.70
N VAL A 178 -13.76 -22.16 26.40
CA VAL A 178 -12.65 -22.99 26.93
C VAL A 178 -12.18 -22.53 28.31
N GLY A 179 -12.79 -21.48 28.89
CA GLY A 179 -12.52 -21.00 30.25
C GLY A 179 -11.17 -20.31 30.40
N MET A 180 -10.72 -19.56 29.37
CA MET A 180 -9.44 -18.87 29.37
C MET A 180 -9.60 -17.34 29.22
N ASN A 181 -8.58 -16.60 29.65
CA ASN A 181 -8.49 -15.15 29.46
C ASN A 181 -7.70 -14.83 28.17
N PRO A 182 -7.83 -13.58 27.62
CA PRO A 182 -6.96 -13.13 26.56
C PRO A 182 -5.48 -13.25 26.97
N PRO A 183 -4.61 -13.80 26.10
CA PRO A 183 -3.20 -14.01 26.42
C PRO A 183 -2.43 -12.69 26.44
N ALA A 184 -1.55 -12.53 27.42
CA ALA A 184 -0.60 -11.42 27.52
C ALA A 184 0.81 -11.82 27.09
N THR A 185 1.16 -13.10 27.19
CA THR A 185 2.49 -13.63 26.90
C THR A 185 2.46 -14.65 25.75
N LEU A 186 3.63 -14.93 25.15
CA LEU A 186 3.78 -15.97 24.13
C LEU A 186 3.35 -17.34 24.65
N GLN A 187 3.68 -17.67 25.92
CA GLN A 187 3.30 -18.93 26.54
C GLN A 187 1.79 -19.05 26.70
N GLU A 188 1.14 -17.99 27.17
CA GLU A 188 -0.33 -17.95 27.27
C GLU A 188 -0.99 -18.05 25.89
N LEU A 189 -0.45 -17.34 24.87
CA LEU A 189 -0.94 -17.43 23.51
C LEU A 189 -0.84 -18.89 22.98
N MET A 190 0.26 -19.58 23.24
CA MET A 190 0.42 -20.99 22.89
C MET A 190 -0.64 -21.87 23.55
N LEU A 191 -0.92 -21.66 24.85
CA LEU A 191 -1.95 -22.40 25.59
C LEU A 191 -3.35 -22.14 25.01
N VAL A 192 -3.66 -20.89 24.68
CA VAL A 192 -4.93 -20.52 24.04
C VAL A 192 -5.06 -21.18 22.67
N MET A 193 -4.03 -21.13 21.84
CA MET A 193 -4.03 -21.78 20.53
C MET A 193 -4.23 -23.31 20.64
N LYS A 194 -3.56 -23.98 21.61
CA LYS A 194 -3.78 -25.40 21.88
C LYS A 194 -5.22 -25.68 22.31
N ALA A 195 -5.77 -24.88 23.21
CA ALA A 195 -7.16 -25.02 23.62
C ALA A 195 -8.16 -24.84 22.46
N PHE A 196 -7.88 -23.90 21.55
CA PHE A 196 -8.71 -23.70 20.34
C PHE A 196 -8.60 -24.84 19.33
N THR A 197 -7.49 -25.56 19.32
CA THR A 197 -7.31 -26.73 18.45
C THR A 197 -7.91 -28.00 19.04
N GLU A 198 -7.86 -28.18 20.38
CA GLU A 198 -8.11 -29.46 21.02
C GLU A 198 -9.48 -29.57 21.73
N LYS A 199 -10.14 -28.42 22.09
CA LYS A 199 -11.26 -28.38 23.00
C LYS A 199 -12.62 -28.07 22.35
N ASP A 200 -12.76 -28.24 21.02
CA ASP A 200 -14.02 -27.96 20.31
C ASP A 200 -14.60 -26.57 20.69
N PRO A 201 -13.88 -25.46 20.42
CA PRO A 201 -14.27 -24.14 20.91
C PRO A 201 -15.49 -23.57 20.21
N ASP A 202 -15.90 -24.08 19.04
CA ASP A 202 -17.12 -23.71 18.33
C ASP A 202 -18.31 -24.56 18.75
N GLY A 203 -18.06 -25.74 19.42
CA GLY A 203 -19.09 -26.62 19.99
C GLY A 203 -19.86 -27.41 18.95
N ASN A 204 -19.23 -27.71 17.82
CA ASN A 204 -19.87 -28.47 16.74
C ASN A 204 -19.68 -30.02 16.89
N GLY A 205 -18.93 -30.45 17.90
CA GLY A 205 -18.63 -31.86 18.19
C GLY A 205 -17.56 -32.46 17.30
N LYS A 206 -16.80 -31.64 16.59
CA LYS A 206 -15.72 -32.07 15.69
C LYS A 206 -14.38 -31.42 16.10
N ASN A 207 -13.29 -32.03 15.68
CA ASN A 207 -11.95 -31.49 15.86
C ASN A 207 -11.49 -30.92 14.51
N ASP A 208 -12.07 -29.78 14.12
CA ASP A 208 -11.87 -29.15 12.82
C ASP A 208 -11.48 -27.66 12.91
N THR A 209 -11.05 -27.24 14.12
CA THR A 209 -10.58 -25.88 14.39
C THR A 209 -9.08 -25.82 14.64
N TYR A 210 -8.46 -24.68 14.33
CA TYR A 210 -7.05 -24.40 14.54
C TYR A 210 -6.85 -23.16 15.39
N GLY A 211 -5.80 -23.16 16.18
CA GLY A 211 -5.43 -22.01 17.00
C GLY A 211 -5.06 -20.80 16.18
N PHE A 212 -4.27 -20.96 15.11
CA PHE A 212 -3.68 -19.88 14.33
C PHE A 212 -3.72 -20.13 12.83
N THR A 213 -3.95 -19.08 12.05
CA THR A 213 -3.77 -19.09 10.59
C THR A 213 -3.08 -17.84 10.09
N GLY A 214 -2.58 -17.91 8.87
CA GLY A 214 -1.93 -16.85 8.12
C GLY A 214 -1.62 -17.30 6.70
N ASN A 215 -0.69 -16.60 6.07
CA ASN A 215 -0.11 -16.99 4.78
C ASN A 215 1.36 -16.54 4.71
N PRO A 216 2.19 -17.11 3.82
CA PRO A 216 3.63 -16.87 3.81
C PRO A 216 4.05 -15.50 3.25
N VAL A 217 3.13 -14.74 2.64
CA VAL A 217 3.47 -13.47 1.94
C VAL A 217 2.98 -12.22 2.68
N THR A 218 2.21 -12.39 3.77
CA THR A 218 1.78 -11.28 4.63
C THR A 218 2.57 -11.27 5.93
N ASN A 219 2.36 -10.22 6.73
CA ASN A 219 2.98 -10.03 8.04
C ASN A 219 2.35 -10.93 9.13
N ALA A 220 1.90 -12.14 8.77
CA ALA A 220 1.14 -13.01 9.67
C ALA A 220 1.90 -13.39 10.96
N LEU A 221 3.24 -13.39 10.92
CA LEU A 221 4.10 -13.83 12.02
C LEU A 221 4.80 -12.66 12.75
N ASP A 222 4.51 -11.40 12.38
CA ASP A 222 5.25 -10.23 12.88
C ASP A 222 5.23 -10.14 14.41
N GLN A 223 4.08 -10.39 15.05
CA GLN A 223 3.96 -10.32 16.51
C GLN A 223 4.77 -11.43 17.22
N ILE A 224 4.92 -12.57 16.57
CA ILE A 224 5.75 -13.66 17.13
C ILE A 224 7.23 -13.28 17.04
N PHE A 225 7.70 -12.80 15.89
CA PHE A 225 9.06 -12.27 15.77
C PHE A 225 9.29 -11.08 16.72
N GLY A 226 8.30 -10.18 16.79
CA GLY A 226 8.32 -9.00 17.67
C GLY A 226 8.45 -9.34 19.14
N ALA A 227 7.87 -10.44 19.62
CA ALA A 227 8.03 -10.91 20.99
C ALA A 227 9.47 -11.35 21.32
N PHE A 228 10.29 -11.67 20.31
CA PHE A 228 11.72 -11.91 20.45
C PHE A 228 12.57 -10.66 20.18
N GLY A 229 11.97 -9.49 19.99
CA GLY A 229 12.66 -8.25 19.68
C GLY A 229 13.38 -8.29 18.32
N THR A 230 12.83 -9.05 17.38
CA THR A 230 13.34 -9.17 16.02
C THR A 230 12.18 -9.05 15.01
N THR A 231 12.46 -9.21 13.73
CA THR A 231 11.49 -9.12 12.64
C THR A 231 11.58 -10.36 11.76
N PHE A 232 10.71 -10.50 10.77
CA PHE A 232 10.90 -11.51 9.72
C PHE A 232 12.33 -11.42 9.15
N PRO A 233 13.02 -12.56 8.87
CA PRO A 233 14.43 -12.55 8.46
C PRO A 233 14.72 -11.68 7.23
N GLY A 234 15.80 -10.91 7.30
CA GLY A 234 16.29 -10.04 6.22
C GLY A 234 16.03 -8.56 6.40
N LYS A 235 15.36 -8.12 7.48
CA LYS A 235 15.07 -6.72 7.77
C LYS A 235 16.18 -6.04 8.57
N LEU A 236 16.36 -4.73 8.31
CA LEU A 236 17.30 -3.84 9.00
C LEU A 236 16.58 -3.02 10.06
N TYR A 237 17.05 -3.01 11.27
CA TYR A 237 16.53 -2.20 12.38
C TYR A 237 17.63 -1.86 13.37
N ILE A 238 17.36 -0.96 14.31
CA ILE A 238 18.30 -0.62 15.38
C ILE A 238 17.92 -1.41 16.62
N LYS A 239 18.89 -2.16 17.16
CA LYS A 239 18.80 -2.90 18.42
C LYS A 239 19.97 -2.52 19.30
N ASP A 240 19.68 -2.11 20.53
CA ASP A 240 20.68 -1.65 21.52
C ASP A 240 21.64 -0.58 20.97
N GLY A 241 21.11 0.32 20.10
CA GLY A 241 21.87 1.39 19.46
C GLY A 241 22.70 0.96 18.24
N LEU A 242 22.63 -0.31 17.83
CA LEU A 242 23.40 -0.86 16.70
C LEU A 242 22.49 -1.21 15.52
N LEU A 243 22.94 -0.89 14.30
CA LEU A 243 22.29 -1.39 13.10
C LEU A 243 22.39 -2.92 13.06
N THR A 244 21.25 -3.58 13.06
CA THR A 244 21.12 -5.03 13.09
C THR A 244 20.31 -5.50 11.89
N ASN A 245 20.73 -6.57 11.27
CA ASN A 245 19.90 -7.31 10.33
C ASN A 245 19.34 -8.55 11.04
N SER A 246 18.04 -8.78 10.91
CA SER A 246 17.36 -9.88 11.59
C SER A 246 17.93 -11.27 11.31
N VAL A 247 18.59 -11.47 10.14
CA VAL A 247 19.31 -12.74 9.85
C VAL A 247 20.48 -12.96 10.81
N TYR A 248 21.15 -11.89 11.24
CA TYR A 248 22.30 -11.96 12.14
C TYR A 248 21.92 -11.80 13.62
N ASP A 249 20.64 -11.51 13.91
CA ASP A 249 20.17 -11.34 15.29
C ASP A 249 20.18 -12.69 16.04
N PRO A 250 20.87 -12.81 17.18
CA PRO A 250 20.84 -14.03 18.00
C PRO A 250 19.44 -14.48 18.42
N SER A 251 18.49 -13.55 18.56
CA SER A 251 17.09 -13.86 18.91
C SER A 251 16.36 -14.63 17.82
N MET A 252 16.84 -14.60 16.57
CA MET A 252 16.20 -15.26 15.44
C MET A 252 16.02 -16.76 15.63
N LYS A 253 17.07 -17.44 16.12
CA LYS A 253 16.98 -18.88 16.37
C LYS A 253 15.89 -19.23 17.38
N GLN A 254 15.72 -18.39 18.42
CA GLN A 254 14.67 -18.59 19.43
C GLN A 254 13.28 -18.35 18.85
N ALA A 255 13.11 -17.32 18.04
CA ALA A 255 11.84 -17.05 17.33
C ALA A 255 11.46 -18.20 16.41
N LEU A 256 12.41 -18.71 15.61
CA LEU A 256 12.19 -19.87 14.73
C LEU A 256 11.88 -21.15 15.51
N ALA A 257 12.52 -21.36 16.68
CA ALA A 257 12.23 -22.50 17.56
C ALA A 257 10.77 -22.45 18.08
N PHE A 258 10.31 -21.29 18.52
CA PHE A 258 8.93 -21.10 18.97
C PHE A 258 7.92 -21.33 17.84
N LEU A 259 8.17 -20.74 16.65
CA LEU A 259 7.32 -20.96 15.48
C LEU A 259 7.27 -22.45 15.06
N ARG A 260 8.39 -23.15 15.17
CA ARG A 260 8.44 -24.60 14.96
C ARG A 260 7.61 -25.34 16.00
N GLU A 261 7.66 -24.93 17.27
CA GLU A 261 6.81 -25.51 18.33
C GLU A 261 5.33 -25.32 18.01
N MET A 262 4.93 -24.16 17.52
CA MET A 262 3.55 -23.93 17.08
C MET A 262 3.12 -24.94 16.00
N VAL A 263 3.95 -25.15 14.98
CA VAL A 263 3.67 -26.09 13.89
C VAL A 263 3.60 -27.54 14.42
N VAL A 264 4.60 -27.97 15.21
CA VAL A 264 4.68 -29.33 15.76
C VAL A 264 3.54 -29.62 16.73
N SER A 265 3.07 -28.60 17.45
CA SER A 265 1.90 -28.72 18.34
C SER A 265 0.57 -28.80 17.59
N GLY A 266 0.57 -28.69 16.25
CA GLY A 266 -0.65 -28.77 15.44
C GLY A 266 -1.60 -27.57 15.58
N VAL A 267 -1.16 -26.48 16.23
CA VAL A 267 -2.01 -25.29 16.43
C VAL A 267 -2.11 -24.39 15.19
N VAL A 268 -1.19 -24.57 14.24
CA VAL A 268 -1.16 -23.80 12.98
C VAL A 268 -2.00 -24.53 11.93
N ASP A 269 -2.85 -23.79 11.24
CA ASP A 269 -3.57 -24.23 10.06
C ASP A 269 -2.65 -24.95 9.07
N PRO A 270 -2.92 -26.21 8.70
CA PRO A 270 -2.05 -26.99 7.81
C PRO A 270 -1.86 -26.38 6.43
N ASP A 271 -2.81 -25.57 5.96
CA ASP A 271 -2.74 -24.90 4.66
C ASP A 271 -2.01 -23.55 4.72
N PHE A 272 -1.40 -23.15 5.86
CA PHE A 272 -0.74 -21.86 6.03
C PHE A 272 0.16 -21.47 4.86
N LEU A 273 1.01 -22.40 4.40
CA LEU A 273 1.93 -22.16 3.28
C LEU A 273 1.25 -22.05 1.91
N ALA A 274 0.05 -22.58 1.78
CA ALA A 274 -0.74 -22.56 0.54
C ALA A 274 -1.79 -21.46 0.53
N ASN A 275 -2.11 -20.89 1.70
CA ASN A 275 -3.12 -19.85 1.80
C ASN A 275 -2.73 -18.59 1.02
N THR A 276 -3.69 -18.06 0.30
CA THR A 276 -3.71 -16.65 -0.12
C THR A 276 -4.26 -15.78 1.02
N LYS A 277 -4.08 -14.45 0.91
CA LYS A 277 -4.66 -13.50 1.87
C LYS A 277 -6.17 -13.70 2.05
N MET A 278 -6.92 -14.00 0.98
CA MET A 278 -8.36 -14.21 1.08
C MET A 278 -8.71 -15.57 1.68
N GLN A 279 -7.93 -16.61 1.43
CA GLN A 279 -8.20 -17.92 2.01
C GLN A 279 -8.04 -17.92 3.53
N GLN A 280 -6.98 -17.31 4.08
CA GLN A 280 -6.85 -17.17 5.54
C GLN A 280 -8.04 -16.44 6.18
N VAL A 281 -8.53 -15.38 5.51
CA VAL A 281 -9.68 -14.60 5.96
C VAL A 281 -10.96 -15.43 5.91
N ASN A 282 -11.18 -16.16 4.82
CA ASN A 282 -12.35 -17.03 4.68
C ASN A 282 -12.39 -18.12 5.76
N LYS A 283 -11.23 -18.67 6.15
CA LYS A 283 -11.16 -19.64 7.27
C LYS A 283 -11.61 -19.02 8.59
N ALA A 284 -11.25 -17.76 8.85
CA ALA A 284 -11.74 -17.03 10.01
C ALA A 284 -13.25 -16.82 9.98
N TYR A 285 -13.81 -16.44 8.81
CA TYR A 285 -15.25 -16.28 8.65
C TYR A 285 -16.03 -17.58 8.79
N GLN A 286 -15.44 -18.69 8.35
CA GLN A 286 -16.04 -20.02 8.46
C GLN A 286 -15.90 -20.66 9.86
N GLY A 287 -15.21 -19.98 10.81
CA GLY A 287 -15.02 -20.50 12.16
C GLY A 287 -14.00 -21.62 12.28
N GLN A 288 -13.05 -21.67 11.36
CA GLN A 288 -12.01 -22.69 11.38
C GLN A 288 -10.80 -22.30 12.21
N VAL A 289 -10.66 -21.02 12.58
CA VAL A 289 -9.47 -20.50 13.27
C VAL A 289 -9.82 -19.50 14.35
N GLY A 290 -9.07 -19.49 15.44
CA GLY A 290 -9.31 -18.64 16.59
C GLY A 290 -8.42 -17.42 16.73
N VAL A 291 -7.23 -17.43 16.11
CA VAL A 291 -6.26 -16.30 16.12
C VAL A 291 -5.72 -16.06 14.73
N LEU A 292 -5.64 -14.78 14.34
CA LEU A 292 -4.95 -14.36 13.12
C LEU A 292 -4.47 -12.91 13.21
N ASN A 293 -3.42 -12.59 12.44
CA ASN A 293 -3.06 -11.19 12.19
C ASN A 293 -3.98 -10.63 11.10
N PHE A 294 -4.73 -9.57 11.43
CA PHE A 294 -5.77 -9.07 10.53
C PHE A 294 -5.91 -7.55 10.61
N ASN A 295 -6.39 -6.94 9.52
CA ASN A 295 -6.56 -5.51 9.45
C ASN A 295 -7.98 -5.07 9.84
N TRP A 296 -8.08 -4.07 10.71
CA TRP A 296 -9.36 -3.56 11.22
C TRP A 296 -10.34 -3.06 10.12
N PRO A 297 -9.91 -2.49 8.95
CA PRO A 297 -10.87 -2.08 7.92
C PRO A 297 -11.76 -3.20 7.41
N MET A 298 -11.26 -4.43 7.41
CA MET A 298 -12.07 -5.60 7.00
C MET A 298 -13.14 -5.95 8.02
N VAL A 299 -12.91 -5.71 9.30
CA VAL A 299 -13.88 -6.00 10.37
C VAL A 299 -15.10 -5.08 10.32
N ILE A 300 -14.88 -3.81 9.95
CA ILE A 300 -15.96 -2.81 9.83
C ILE A 300 -16.65 -2.82 8.46
N ASN A 301 -16.13 -3.58 7.51
CA ASN A 301 -16.77 -3.72 6.20
C ASN A 301 -18.13 -4.39 6.36
N LYS A 302 -19.18 -3.75 5.86
CA LYS A 302 -20.57 -4.24 6.05
C LYS A 302 -20.81 -5.63 5.46
N ASP A 303 -20.22 -5.92 4.30
CA ASP A 303 -20.37 -7.22 3.65
C ASP A 303 -19.64 -8.31 4.44
N THR A 304 -18.47 -8.00 4.97
CA THR A 304 -17.70 -8.87 5.87
C THR A 304 -18.45 -9.13 7.16
N ALA A 305 -18.95 -8.09 7.83
CA ALA A 305 -19.70 -8.21 9.08
C ALA A 305 -20.95 -9.07 8.88
N LYS A 306 -21.69 -8.82 7.79
CA LYS A 306 -22.86 -9.62 7.42
C LYS A 306 -22.50 -11.09 7.15
N GLN A 307 -21.41 -11.34 6.43
CA GLN A 307 -20.96 -12.72 6.15
C GLN A 307 -20.57 -13.46 7.44
N ILE A 308 -19.89 -12.79 8.37
CA ILE A 308 -19.56 -13.38 9.68
C ILE A 308 -20.84 -13.68 10.45
N GLU A 309 -21.78 -12.74 10.52
CA GLU A 309 -23.06 -12.89 11.22
C GLU A 309 -23.90 -14.06 10.66
N GLU A 310 -23.95 -14.20 9.34
CA GLU A 310 -24.67 -15.29 8.66
C GLU A 310 -24.03 -16.67 8.91
N LEU A 311 -22.71 -16.76 8.90
CA LEU A 311 -21.98 -18.03 9.08
C LEU A 311 -21.78 -18.39 10.56
N GLN A 312 -21.60 -17.40 11.41
CA GLN A 312 -21.26 -17.53 12.82
C GLN A 312 -21.90 -16.42 13.67
N PRO A 313 -23.19 -16.49 13.95
CA PRO A 313 -23.95 -15.43 14.63
C PRO A 313 -23.44 -15.11 16.05
N ASN A 314 -22.70 -16.01 16.67
CA ASN A 314 -22.13 -15.82 18.02
C ASN A 314 -20.64 -15.42 18.00
N ALA A 315 -20.03 -15.27 16.83
CA ALA A 315 -18.61 -14.93 16.74
C ALA A 315 -18.34 -13.52 17.26
N ARG A 316 -17.43 -13.43 18.24
CA ARG A 316 -16.95 -12.15 18.78
C ARG A 316 -15.44 -12.10 18.64
N TRP A 317 -14.98 -11.21 17.74
CA TRP A 317 -13.58 -10.97 17.52
C TRP A 317 -13.11 -9.76 18.32
N ILE A 318 -11.99 -9.88 19.03
CA ILE A 318 -11.34 -8.80 19.74
C ILE A 318 -9.90 -8.63 19.26
N GLN A 319 -9.43 -7.39 19.28
CA GLN A 319 -7.99 -7.10 19.14
C GLN A 319 -7.30 -7.40 20.48
N ILE A 320 -6.11 -7.98 20.40
CA ILE A 320 -5.26 -8.18 21.57
C ILE A 320 -3.90 -7.50 21.34
N PRO A 321 -3.25 -7.01 22.41
CA PRO A 321 -1.87 -6.52 22.31
C PRO A 321 -0.93 -7.60 21.77
N PRO A 322 0.20 -7.24 21.17
CA PRO A 322 1.23 -8.21 20.85
C PRO A 322 1.66 -8.94 22.13
N PRO A 323 1.83 -10.27 22.08
CA PRO A 323 2.21 -11.05 23.25
C PRO A 323 3.62 -10.69 23.71
N GLU A 324 3.80 -10.54 25.03
CA GLU A 324 5.11 -10.33 25.61
C GLU A 324 5.97 -11.58 25.50
N GLY A 325 7.22 -11.40 25.07
CA GLY A 325 8.22 -12.44 24.99
C GLY A 325 9.60 -11.95 25.48
N PRO A 326 10.67 -12.74 25.30
CA PRO A 326 12.00 -12.40 25.81
C PRO A 326 12.58 -11.09 25.27
N GLY A 327 12.13 -10.64 24.13
CA GLY A 327 12.61 -9.42 23.46
C GLY A 327 11.64 -8.24 23.51
N GLY A 328 10.48 -8.39 24.17
CA GLY A 328 9.46 -7.35 24.29
C GLY A 328 8.10 -7.74 23.70
N ALA A 329 7.32 -6.76 23.30
CA ALA A 329 5.98 -6.92 22.75
C ALA A 329 5.80 -5.95 21.58
N TYR A 330 6.06 -6.39 20.35
CA TYR A 330 5.94 -5.56 19.15
C TYR A 330 4.90 -6.14 18.20
N ASN A 331 4.04 -5.27 17.69
CA ASN A 331 2.90 -5.66 16.87
C ASN A 331 3.27 -5.96 15.41
N GLU A 332 3.96 -5.03 14.77
CA GLU A 332 4.39 -5.12 13.38
C GLU A 332 5.64 -4.26 13.14
N ILE A 333 6.21 -4.35 11.95
CA ILE A 333 7.28 -3.43 11.54
C ILE A 333 6.71 -2.06 11.19
N ASP A 334 7.52 -1.01 11.39
CA ASP A 334 7.30 0.34 10.90
C ASP A 334 8.31 0.65 9.80
N ASP A 335 7.92 0.41 8.56
CA ASP A 335 8.73 0.80 7.38
C ASP A 335 8.41 2.25 7.01
N PHE A 336 8.92 3.18 7.82
CA PHE A 336 8.63 4.62 7.68
C PHE A 336 9.18 5.23 6.38
N GLY A 337 10.10 4.57 5.69
CA GLY A 337 10.63 4.96 4.39
C GLY A 337 9.87 4.38 3.19
N ALA A 338 8.98 3.40 3.40
CA ALA A 338 8.20 2.76 2.33
C ALA A 338 6.96 3.57 1.92
N ARG A 339 7.04 4.90 1.99
CA ARG A 339 5.93 5.76 1.55
C ARG A 339 5.82 5.76 0.03
N SER A 340 4.59 5.87 -0.47
CA SER A 340 4.36 6.20 -1.87
C SER A 340 4.83 7.63 -2.14
N ILE A 341 5.74 7.80 -3.09
CA ILE A 341 6.31 9.09 -3.45
C ILE A 341 5.72 9.50 -4.79
N LEU A 342 5.04 10.64 -4.81
CA LEU A 342 4.56 11.29 -6.02
C LEU A 342 5.75 11.85 -6.79
N VAL A 343 5.89 11.42 -8.03
CA VAL A 343 6.96 11.88 -8.94
C VAL A 343 6.38 12.40 -10.24
N MET A 344 7.16 13.22 -10.91
CA MET A 344 6.86 13.83 -12.21
C MET A 344 7.98 13.48 -13.21
N PRO A 345 7.65 13.18 -14.48
CA PRO A 345 8.66 12.86 -15.48
C PRO A 345 9.41 14.12 -15.92
N VAL A 346 10.68 13.94 -16.30
CA VAL A 346 11.56 15.04 -16.79
C VAL A 346 10.99 15.73 -18.02
N THR A 347 10.13 15.08 -18.79
CA THR A 347 9.50 15.66 -20.00
C THR A 347 8.69 16.92 -19.71
N LEU A 348 8.17 17.07 -18.47
CA LEU A 348 7.40 18.25 -18.06
C LEU A 348 8.24 19.55 -18.06
N GLN A 349 9.57 19.49 -18.03
CA GLN A 349 10.42 20.67 -18.20
C GLN A 349 10.18 21.39 -19.55
N ASN A 350 9.70 20.64 -20.57
CA ASN A 350 9.38 21.15 -21.89
C ASN A 350 7.90 21.58 -22.03
N GLU A 351 7.09 21.39 -20.97
CA GLU A 351 5.66 21.70 -20.93
C GLU A 351 5.34 22.63 -19.72
N PRO A 352 5.93 23.85 -19.67
CA PRO A 352 5.84 24.71 -18.47
C PRO A 352 4.41 25.02 -18.05
N GLY A 353 3.49 25.20 -18.99
CA GLY A 353 2.09 25.43 -18.67
C GLY A 353 1.37 24.22 -18.04
N LYS A 354 1.80 23.00 -18.38
CA LYS A 354 1.30 21.79 -17.74
C LYS A 354 1.91 21.61 -16.35
N LEU A 355 3.20 21.84 -16.19
CA LEU A 355 3.87 21.80 -14.89
C LEU A 355 3.25 22.80 -13.92
N GLU A 356 3.03 24.04 -14.36
CA GLU A 356 2.34 25.05 -13.55
C GLU A 356 0.92 24.61 -13.15
N ALA A 357 0.18 24.00 -14.06
CA ALA A 357 -1.15 23.46 -13.77
C ALA A 357 -1.11 22.30 -12.74
N ILE A 358 -0.08 21.45 -12.77
CA ILE A 358 0.15 20.40 -11.77
C ILE A 358 0.46 21.03 -10.40
N ILE A 359 1.34 22.03 -10.36
CA ILE A 359 1.67 22.74 -9.11
C ILE A 359 0.39 23.37 -8.52
N ARG A 360 -0.44 24.06 -9.33
CA ARG A 360 -1.73 24.58 -8.87
C ARG A 360 -2.65 23.49 -8.34
N LEU A 361 -2.70 22.34 -9.00
CA LEU A 361 -3.50 21.18 -8.54
C LEU A 361 -3.05 20.72 -7.15
N LEU A 362 -1.75 20.52 -6.94
CA LEU A 362 -1.21 20.08 -5.65
C LEU A 362 -1.42 21.14 -4.55
N THR A 363 -1.22 22.42 -4.89
CA THR A 363 -1.50 23.56 -3.99
C THR A 363 -2.99 23.62 -3.60
N TYR A 364 -3.90 23.43 -4.55
CA TYR A 364 -5.33 23.38 -4.24
C TYR A 364 -5.66 22.18 -3.33
N MET A 365 -5.14 20.99 -3.64
CA MET A 365 -5.38 19.79 -2.85
C MET A 365 -4.82 19.88 -1.41
N SER A 366 -3.77 20.66 -1.19
CA SER A 366 -3.23 20.93 0.16
C SER A 366 -3.99 22.02 0.92
N SER A 367 -4.83 22.81 0.23
CA SER A 367 -5.67 23.79 0.89
C SER A 367 -6.80 23.15 1.71
N PRO A 368 -7.34 23.83 2.72
CA PRO A 368 -8.48 23.30 3.49
C PRO A 368 -9.71 22.94 2.65
N GLU A 369 -9.97 23.65 1.55
CA GLU A 369 -11.08 23.38 0.65
C GLU A 369 -10.82 22.15 -0.22
N GLY A 370 -9.70 22.13 -0.93
CA GLY A 370 -9.32 21.04 -1.81
C GLY A 370 -9.09 19.73 -1.06
N SER A 371 -8.44 19.81 0.12
CA SER A 371 -8.24 18.66 1.00
C SER A 371 -9.57 18.04 1.45
N ARG A 372 -10.56 18.88 1.88
CA ARG A 372 -11.90 18.39 2.24
C ARG A 372 -12.65 17.81 1.04
N LEU A 373 -12.53 18.41 -0.15
CA LEU A 373 -13.15 17.88 -1.36
C LEU A 373 -12.68 16.44 -1.64
N VAL A 374 -11.37 16.18 -1.66
CA VAL A 374 -10.82 14.84 -1.96
C VAL A 374 -10.96 13.85 -0.80
N GLN A 375 -11.22 14.32 0.43
CA GLN A 375 -11.43 13.46 1.59
C GLN A 375 -12.90 13.13 1.81
N TYR A 376 -13.79 14.12 1.70
CA TYR A 376 -15.18 14.02 2.15
C TYR A 376 -16.21 14.30 1.05
N GLY A 377 -15.80 14.79 -0.13
CA GLY A 377 -16.70 15.14 -1.21
C GLY A 377 -17.23 16.56 -1.14
N LEU A 378 -18.47 16.77 -1.58
CA LEU A 378 -19.09 18.09 -1.70
C LEU A 378 -19.67 18.56 -0.36
N LYS A 379 -19.33 19.80 0.03
CA LYS A 379 -19.91 20.46 1.20
C LYS A 379 -21.43 20.62 1.02
N ASN A 380 -22.18 20.41 2.09
CA ASN A 380 -23.65 20.41 2.17
C ASN A 380 -24.35 19.30 1.36
N VAL A 381 -23.58 18.37 0.78
CA VAL A 381 -24.08 17.14 0.16
C VAL A 381 -23.57 15.92 0.92
N HIS A 382 -22.27 15.72 0.92
CA HIS A 382 -21.63 14.56 1.56
C HIS A 382 -21.16 14.85 2.99
N TYR A 383 -20.94 16.13 3.31
CA TYR A 383 -20.61 16.58 4.65
C TYR A 383 -21.12 18.00 4.92
N THR A 384 -21.25 18.34 6.21
CA THR A 384 -21.48 19.69 6.71
C THR A 384 -20.35 20.12 7.61
N MET A 385 -20.31 21.39 8.00
CA MET A 385 -19.35 21.94 8.94
C MET A 385 -20.05 22.35 10.25
N ASP A 386 -19.44 22.00 11.38
CA ASP A 386 -19.81 22.49 12.70
C ASP A 386 -18.54 23.15 13.31
N GLY A 387 -18.46 24.48 13.14
CA GLY A 387 -17.20 25.20 13.36
C GLY A 387 -16.10 24.70 12.40
N SER A 388 -15.01 24.17 12.94
CA SER A 388 -13.93 23.53 12.18
C SER A 388 -14.19 22.06 11.85
N ASP A 389 -15.16 21.43 12.52
CA ASP A 389 -15.39 20.00 12.45
C ASP A 389 -16.21 19.60 11.22
N VAL A 390 -15.74 18.58 10.53
CA VAL A 390 -16.47 17.95 9.43
C VAL A 390 -17.48 16.95 10.01
N LYS A 391 -18.74 17.10 9.66
CA LYS A 391 -19.83 16.16 10.02
C LYS A 391 -20.32 15.45 8.77
N PRO A 392 -20.14 14.13 8.65
CA PRO A 392 -20.61 13.39 7.49
C PRO A 392 -22.14 13.38 7.42
N THR A 393 -22.68 13.36 6.21
CA THR A 393 -24.09 13.09 5.95
C THR A 393 -24.29 11.60 5.60
N ASP A 394 -25.53 11.16 5.43
CA ASP A 394 -25.85 9.80 4.98
C ASP A 394 -25.27 9.48 3.61
N LYS A 395 -24.92 10.53 2.82
CA LYS A 395 -24.37 10.41 1.46
C LYS A 395 -22.85 10.30 1.41
N ILE A 396 -22.14 10.34 2.54
CA ILE A 396 -20.67 10.29 2.57
C ILE A 396 -20.09 9.07 1.83
N ASN A 397 -20.84 7.96 1.81
CA ASN A 397 -20.42 6.72 1.15
C ASN A 397 -20.62 6.75 -0.38
N GLU A 398 -21.34 7.71 -0.95
CA GLU A 398 -21.49 7.86 -2.40
C GLU A 398 -20.16 8.25 -3.07
N VAL A 399 -19.23 8.84 -2.31
CA VAL A 399 -17.92 9.32 -2.76
C VAL A 399 -16.76 8.52 -2.16
N LEU A 400 -16.93 7.23 -1.90
CA LEU A 400 -15.82 6.39 -1.41
C LEU A 400 -14.63 6.36 -2.37
N TYR A 401 -14.85 6.49 -3.68
CA TYR A 401 -13.82 6.57 -4.71
C TYR A 401 -12.94 7.83 -4.61
N SER A 402 -13.32 8.83 -3.83
CA SER A 402 -12.59 10.10 -3.68
C SER A 402 -11.14 9.91 -3.23
N HIS A 403 -10.82 8.78 -2.55
CA HIS A 403 -9.46 8.48 -2.14
C HIS A 403 -8.47 8.33 -3.32
N LEU A 404 -8.97 8.08 -4.55
CA LEU A 404 -8.16 8.07 -5.77
C LEU A 404 -7.61 9.47 -6.12
N TYR A 405 -8.27 10.51 -5.65
CA TYR A 405 -7.89 11.91 -5.82
C TYR A 405 -7.00 12.44 -4.68
N GLN A 406 -6.76 11.67 -3.61
CA GLN A 406 -5.89 12.08 -2.50
C GLN A 406 -4.41 11.96 -2.89
N LEU A 407 -3.97 12.79 -3.84
CA LEU A 407 -2.61 12.69 -4.40
C LEU A 407 -1.52 12.96 -3.36
N LEU A 408 -1.75 13.85 -2.41
CA LEU A 408 -0.84 14.12 -1.30
C LEU A 408 -1.13 13.26 -0.04
N GLY A 409 -2.16 12.44 -0.09
CA GLY A 409 -2.66 11.72 1.08
C GLY A 409 -3.73 12.52 1.83
N ARG A 410 -3.74 12.42 3.16
CA ARG A 410 -4.78 13.02 4.03
C ARG A 410 -4.29 13.14 5.46
N GLU A 411 -4.97 13.95 6.27
CA GLU A 411 -4.84 13.94 7.72
C GLU A 411 -5.50 12.66 8.28
N GLU A 412 -4.72 11.62 8.45
CA GLU A 412 -5.22 10.26 8.66
C GLU A 412 -6.19 10.15 9.84
N MET A 413 -5.83 10.69 11.02
CA MET A 413 -6.66 10.56 12.23
C MET A 413 -7.99 11.29 12.08
N THR A 414 -7.96 12.53 11.63
CA THR A 414 -9.16 13.34 11.40
C THR A 414 -10.07 12.68 10.38
N TYR A 415 -9.49 12.15 9.30
CA TYR A 415 -10.23 11.42 8.27
C TYR A 415 -10.90 10.16 8.82
N LEU A 416 -10.18 9.35 9.58
CA LEU A 416 -10.71 8.09 10.13
C LEU A 416 -11.82 8.35 11.14
N GLN A 417 -11.63 9.32 12.06
CA GLN A 417 -12.64 9.69 13.04
C GLN A 417 -13.91 10.25 12.40
N THR A 418 -13.76 11.02 11.34
CA THR A 418 -14.88 11.61 10.61
C THR A 418 -15.64 10.58 9.79
N LYS A 419 -14.93 9.78 9.00
CA LYS A 419 -15.55 8.90 8.00
C LYS A 419 -15.95 7.54 8.56
N PHE A 420 -15.23 7.07 9.60
CA PHE A 420 -15.42 5.76 10.21
C PHE A 420 -15.49 5.83 11.74
N PRO A 421 -16.40 6.64 12.33
CA PRO A 421 -16.44 6.83 13.79
C PRO A 421 -16.66 5.53 14.55
N ALA A 422 -17.42 4.59 14.00
CA ALA A 422 -17.62 3.27 14.62
C ALA A 422 -16.35 2.41 14.67
N ALA A 423 -15.34 2.73 13.87
CA ALA A 423 -14.05 2.03 13.86
C ALA A 423 -13.02 2.66 14.81
N GLU A 424 -13.35 3.76 15.49
CA GLU A 424 -12.40 4.50 16.34
C GLU A 424 -11.70 3.60 17.38
N PRO A 425 -12.36 2.70 18.09
CA PRO A 425 -11.68 1.80 19.03
C PRO A 425 -10.59 0.95 18.34
N TYR A 426 -10.85 0.48 17.12
CA TYR A 426 -9.95 -0.42 16.41
C TYR A 426 -8.69 0.28 15.90
N PHE A 427 -8.84 1.44 15.25
CA PHE A 427 -7.65 2.14 14.74
C PHE A 427 -6.84 2.81 15.85
N ARG A 428 -7.46 3.32 16.92
CA ARG A 428 -6.74 3.81 18.10
C ARG A 428 -5.94 2.69 18.75
N PHE A 429 -6.53 1.51 18.88
CA PHE A 429 -5.84 0.34 19.40
C PHE A 429 -4.61 0.01 18.55
N ALA A 430 -4.76 -0.10 17.21
CA ALA A 430 -3.66 -0.44 16.30
C ALA A 430 -2.52 0.60 16.34
N ILE A 431 -2.85 1.89 16.39
CA ILE A 431 -1.87 2.98 16.46
C ILE A 431 -1.06 2.94 17.76
N ALA A 432 -1.71 2.57 18.87
CA ALA A 432 -1.07 2.53 20.18
C ALA A 432 -0.08 1.36 20.36
N GLN A 433 -0.08 0.37 19.45
CA GLN A 433 0.79 -0.79 19.60
C GLN A 433 2.25 -0.46 19.26
N PRO A 434 3.23 -0.95 20.04
CA PRO A 434 4.65 -0.80 19.75
C PRO A 434 5.01 -1.47 18.43
N ARG A 435 5.94 -0.88 17.67
CA ARG A 435 6.41 -1.40 16.37
C ARG A 435 7.92 -1.34 16.28
N ILE A 436 8.54 -2.26 15.52
CA ILE A 436 9.96 -2.23 15.23
C ILE A 436 10.18 -1.39 13.97
N LYS A 437 10.92 -0.27 14.13
CA LYS A 437 11.26 0.60 13.02
C LYS A 437 12.31 -0.05 12.13
N VAL A 438 12.03 -0.18 10.83
CA VAL A 438 12.94 -0.81 9.86
C VAL A 438 13.45 0.21 8.84
N TYR A 439 14.65 -0.05 8.31
CA TYR A 439 15.41 0.91 7.50
C TYR A 439 15.71 0.43 6.08
N ASP A 440 15.17 -0.72 5.67
CA ASP A 440 15.44 -1.34 4.37
C ASP A 440 15.17 -0.40 3.18
N SER A 441 14.11 0.39 3.26
CA SER A 441 13.70 1.33 2.21
C SER A 441 14.66 2.50 1.99
N PHE A 442 15.65 2.70 2.87
CA PHE A 442 16.70 3.71 2.73
C PHE A 442 18.01 3.15 2.15
N VAL A 443 18.09 1.83 1.94
CA VAL A 443 19.31 1.18 1.45
C VAL A 443 19.17 0.81 -0.01
N GLN A 444 20.07 1.34 -0.84
CA GLN A 444 20.15 1.01 -2.25
C GLN A 444 21.36 0.13 -2.52
N MET A 445 21.11 -1.04 -3.07
CA MET A 445 22.13 -1.91 -3.59
C MET A 445 22.42 -1.62 -5.07
N PRO A 446 23.61 -2.00 -5.60
CA PRO A 446 23.87 -1.95 -7.04
C PRO A 446 22.84 -2.75 -7.85
N ASP A 447 22.66 -2.39 -9.13
CA ASP A 447 21.65 -3.00 -10.00
C ASP A 447 21.89 -4.50 -10.24
N ASP A 448 23.13 -4.96 -10.15
CA ASP A 448 23.52 -6.37 -10.29
C ASP A 448 23.39 -7.19 -8.97
N TYR A 449 23.04 -6.53 -7.86
CA TYR A 449 22.81 -7.23 -6.60
C TYR A 449 21.55 -8.09 -6.66
N PRO A 450 21.63 -9.40 -6.37
CA PRO A 450 20.52 -10.34 -6.59
C PRO A 450 19.45 -10.28 -5.48
N ALA A 451 18.91 -9.09 -5.19
CA ALA A 451 17.99 -8.84 -4.07
C ALA A 451 16.75 -9.76 -4.09
N ALA A 452 16.18 -10.01 -5.29
CA ALA A 452 15.00 -10.88 -5.43
C ALA A 452 15.31 -12.35 -5.09
N ASP A 453 16.48 -12.85 -5.53
CA ASP A 453 16.91 -14.21 -5.25
C ASP A 453 17.25 -14.41 -3.77
N ILE A 454 17.88 -13.41 -3.15
CA ILE A 454 18.18 -13.39 -1.71
C ILE A 454 16.88 -13.43 -0.91
N LYS A 455 15.92 -12.55 -1.22
CA LYS A 455 14.62 -12.51 -0.54
C LYS A 455 13.88 -13.84 -0.66
N ARG A 456 13.87 -14.42 -1.85
CA ARG A 456 13.26 -15.74 -2.09
C ARG A 456 13.97 -16.83 -1.26
N TYR A 457 15.29 -16.84 -1.27
CA TYR A 457 16.07 -17.83 -0.52
C TYR A 457 15.86 -17.70 0.99
N ILE A 458 15.91 -16.48 1.55
CA ILE A 458 15.63 -16.22 2.96
C ILE A 458 14.23 -16.73 3.33
N MET A 459 13.21 -16.38 2.57
CA MET A 459 11.84 -16.80 2.82
C MET A 459 11.71 -18.33 2.79
N GLU A 460 12.26 -18.98 1.78
CA GLU A 460 12.21 -20.43 1.64
C GLU A 460 12.91 -21.14 2.83
N GLN A 461 14.10 -20.70 3.20
CA GLN A 461 14.83 -21.30 4.31
C GLN A 461 14.15 -21.05 5.66
N THR A 462 13.60 -19.84 5.87
CA THR A 462 12.82 -19.51 7.07
C THR A 462 11.68 -20.51 7.28
N TYR A 463 10.86 -20.78 6.25
CA TYR A 463 9.78 -21.75 6.36
C TYR A 463 10.28 -23.19 6.48
N LYS A 464 11.43 -23.56 5.89
CA LYS A 464 12.05 -24.87 6.14
C LYS A 464 12.44 -25.05 7.60
N PHE A 465 12.98 -24.03 8.26
CA PHE A 465 13.27 -24.06 9.70
C PHE A 465 11.98 -24.19 10.53
N ILE A 466 10.97 -23.40 10.23
CA ILE A 466 9.68 -23.40 10.94
C ILE A 466 8.99 -24.76 10.82
N TYR A 467 8.94 -25.35 9.63
CA TYR A 467 8.28 -26.63 9.38
C TYR A 467 9.16 -27.87 9.65
N GLY A 468 10.39 -27.67 10.13
CA GLY A 468 11.30 -28.76 10.48
C GLY A 468 11.94 -29.48 9.29
N ASN A 469 11.77 -28.97 8.07
CA ASN A 469 12.40 -29.49 6.86
C ASN A 469 13.90 -29.13 6.79
N ARG A 470 14.36 -28.25 7.68
CA ARG A 470 15.75 -27.92 7.93
C ARG A 470 15.98 -27.81 9.44
N PRO A 471 16.98 -28.51 10.01
CA PRO A 471 17.31 -28.43 11.44
C PRO A 471 17.79 -27.02 11.84
N LEU A 472 17.39 -26.51 13.02
CA LEU A 472 17.83 -25.20 13.52
C LEU A 472 19.33 -25.10 13.75
N GLU A 473 19.99 -26.22 13.97
CA GLU A 473 21.45 -26.37 14.09
C GLU A 473 22.17 -25.94 12.81
N GLU A 474 21.50 -26.02 11.65
CA GLU A 474 22.03 -25.59 10.36
C GLU A 474 21.82 -24.09 10.09
N TYR A 475 21.33 -23.29 11.07
CA TYR A 475 21.11 -21.88 10.87
C TYR A 475 22.40 -21.13 10.50
N ASP A 476 23.52 -21.45 11.14
CA ASP A 476 24.81 -20.82 10.83
C ASP A 476 25.32 -21.20 9.42
N GLU A 477 24.95 -22.35 8.91
CA GLU A 477 25.21 -22.73 7.52
C GLU A 477 24.33 -21.94 6.54
N PHE A 478 23.08 -21.69 6.90
CA PHE A 478 22.21 -20.82 6.14
C PHE A 478 22.81 -19.41 5.99
N VAL A 479 23.29 -18.82 7.09
CA VAL A 479 23.96 -17.51 7.08
C VAL A 479 25.21 -17.54 6.21
N ARG A 480 26.11 -18.53 6.39
CA ARG A 480 27.29 -18.69 5.53
C ARG A 480 26.95 -18.82 4.04
N THR A 481 25.84 -19.50 3.72
CA THR A 481 25.37 -19.63 2.34
C THR A 481 24.91 -18.29 1.77
N LEU A 482 24.20 -17.46 2.56
CA LEU A 482 23.82 -16.12 2.15
C LEU A 482 25.04 -15.25 1.85
N GLU A 483 26.06 -15.31 2.70
CA GLU A 483 27.30 -14.55 2.51
C GLU A 483 28.10 -15.04 1.29
N ALA A 484 28.40 -16.34 1.25
CA ALA A 484 29.29 -16.90 0.24
C ALA A 484 28.69 -16.95 -1.16
N LYS A 485 27.38 -17.24 -1.27
CA LYS A 485 26.70 -17.39 -2.57
C LYS A 485 26.12 -16.10 -3.11
N TYR A 486 25.62 -15.24 -2.23
CA TYR A 486 24.86 -14.06 -2.61
C TYR A 486 25.52 -12.73 -2.21
N GLY A 487 26.69 -12.78 -1.51
CA GLY A 487 27.39 -11.60 -1.04
C GLY A 487 26.57 -10.78 -0.03
N TYR A 488 25.76 -11.44 0.81
CA TYR A 488 24.83 -10.76 1.70
C TYR A 488 25.49 -9.87 2.76
N ASP A 489 26.74 -10.14 3.12
CA ASP A 489 27.55 -9.27 3.99
C ASP A 489 27.78 -7.88 3.39
N SER A 490 27.79 -7.76 2.05
CA SER A 490 27.89 -6.48 1.35
C SER A 490 26.67 -5.59 1.59
N TYR A 491 25.49 -6.19 1.80
CA TYR A 491 24.27 -5.48 2.15
C TYR A 491 24.41 -4.72 3.47
N MET A 492 24.94 -5.39 4.52
CA MET A 492 25.19 -4.74 5.82
C MET A 492 26.16 -3.57 5.71
N LYS A 493 27.28 -3.74 5.00
CA LYS A 493 28.29 -2.70 4.80
C LYS A 493 27.72 -1.50 4.05
N THR A 494 26.92 -1.77 3.01
CA THR A 494 26.25 -0.72 2.23
C THR A 494 25.21 0.00 3.06
N ALA A 495 24.40 -0.74 3.82
CA ALA A 495 23.38 -0.21 4.70
C ALA A 495 23.99 0.72 5.76
N GLN A 496 25.01 0.26 6.47
CA GLN A 496 25.71 1.06 7.49
C GLN A 496 26.15 2.41 6.91
N ARG A 497 26.93 2.37 5.81
CA ARG A 497 27.43 3.57 5.18
C ARG A 497 26.31 4.53 4.70
N GLN A 498 25.30 3.99 4.01
CA GLN A 498 24.23 4.84 3.44
C GLN A 498 23.34 5.44 4.52
N LEU A 499 23.06 4.73 5.60
CA LEU A 499 22.25 5.24 6.71
C LEU A 499 23.02 6.29 7.53
N GLU A 500 24.35 6.13 7.69
CA GLU A 500 25.22 7.17 8.28
C GLU A 500 25.24 8.43 7.41
N GLU A 501 25.45 8.29 6.08
CA GLU A 501 25.43 9.41 5.12
C GLU A 501 24.10 10.16 5.11
N GLN A 502 22.98 9.49 5.42
CA GLN A 502 21.65 10.06 5.52
C GLN A 502 21.32 10.61 6.93
N GLY A 503 22.22 10.49 7.90
CA GLY A 503 22.01 10.91 9.29
C GLY A 503 20.94 10.08 10.03
N LEU A 504 20.65 8.89 9.55
CA LEU A 504 19.67 7.96 10.15
C LEU A 504 20.28 7.05 11.21
N LEU A 505 21.60 6.94 11.25
CA LEU A 505 22.40 6.32 12.32
C LEU A 505 23.21 7.44 13.00
N GLN A 506 23.22 7.40 14.34
CA GLN A 506 24.03 8.29 15.19
C GLN A 506 25.31 7.59 15.63
#